data_3c2c7a0c80d9c425cc5cbc4524cb6520
#
_entry.id   3c2c7a0c80d9c425cc5cbc4524cb6520
#
_cell.length_a   1.000
_cell.length_b   1.000
_cell.length_c   1.000
_cell.angle_alpha   90.00
_cell.angle_beta   90.00
_cell.angle_gamma   90.00
#
_symmetry.space_group_name_H-M   'P 1'
#
loop_
_entity.id
_entity.type
_entity.pdbx_description
1 polymer ?
#
loop_
_entity_poly.entity_id
_entity_poly.type
_entity_poly.pdbx_seq_one_letter_code
_entity_poly.pdbx_strand_id
1 'polypeptide(L)' 'MSKTIALKLTEEEIEMLIDALEVDQEGYIEAAKEARGNNSREDVATFTEAGERITALMAKLRPLVE' A
#
# COMPACT_ATOMS: atom_id res chain seq x y z
N MET A 1 -12.91 13.36 -6.66
CA MET A 1 -12.99 11.93 -7.00
C MET A 1 -11.98 11.54 -8.05
N SER A 2 -11.40 10.38 -7.91
CA SER A 2 -10.38 9.91 -8.84
C SER A 2 -11.01 9.33 -10.11
N LYS A 3 -10.40 9.64 -11.24
CA LYS A 3 -10.75 8.97 -12.50
C LYS A 3 -10.18 7.55 -12.50
N THR A 4 -10.92 6.63 -13.09
CA THR A 4 -10.40 5.31 -13.39
C THR A 4 -9.66 5.39 -14.71
N ILE A 5 -8.40 4.94 -14.73
CA ILE A 5 -7.55 5.01 -15.91
C ILE A 5 -7.16 3.60 -16.34
N ALA A 6 -7.35 3.30 -17.61
CA ALA A 6 -6.89 2.04 -18.17
C ALA A 6 -5.41 2.16 -18.52
N LEU A 7 -4.62 1.17 -18.13
CA LEU A 7 -3.18 1.18 -18.32
C LEU A 7 -2.72 -0.21 -18.73
N LYS A 8 -1.85 -0.28 -19.73
CA LYS A 8 -1.28 -1.54 -20.19
C LYS A 8 0.09 -1.74 -19.55
N LEU A 9 0.24 -2.82 -18.82
CA LEU A 9 1.50 -3.18 -18.16
C LEU A 9 1.81 -4.64 -18.44
N THR A 10 3.10 -4.95 -18.52
CA THR A 10 3.55 -6.35 -18.60
C THR A 10 3.47 -6.98 -17.22
N GLU A 11 3.50 -8.32 -17.15
CA GLU A 11 3.54 -9.02 -15.87
C GLU A 11 4.74 -8.60 -15.03
N GLU A 12 5.90 -8.43 -15.68
CA GLU A 12 7.11 -7.98 -14.98
C GLU A 12 6.93 -6.60 -14.36
N GLU A 13 6.29 -5.69 -15.08
CA GLU A 13 6.01 -4.36 -14.56
C GLU A 13 5.06 -4.40 -13.36
N ILE A 14 4.05 -5.25 -13.43
CA ILE A 14 3.10 -5.42 -12.33
C ILE A 14 3.81 -6.00 -11.10
N GLU A 15 4.68 -7.01 -11.30
CA GLU A 15 5.47 -7.57 -10.21
C GLU A 15 6.37 -6.53 -9.55
N MET A 16 6.98 -5.66 -10.33
CA MET A 16 7.80 -4.56 -9.80
C MET A 16 6.97 -3.63 -8.93
N LEU A 17 5.75 -3.33 -9.36
CA LEU A 17 4.84 -2.49 -8.57
C LEU A 17 4.44 -3.17 -7.26
N ILE A 18 4.14 -4.46 -7.31
CA ILE A 18 3.79 -5.23 -6.10
C ILE A 18 4.94 -5.21 -5.12
N ASP A 19 6.17 -5.46 -5.59
CA ASP A 19 7.35 -5.44 -4.72
C ASP A 19 7.56 -4.08 -4.07
N ALA A 20 7.43 -3.01 -4.84
CA ALA A 20 7.55 -1.65 -4.33
C ALA A 20 6.47 -1.35 -3.28
N LEU A 21 5.25 -1.79 -3.54
CA LEU A 21 4.13 -1.58 -2.62
C LEU A 21 4.30 -2.38 -1.33
N GLU A 22 4.88 -3.58 -1.39
CA GLU A 22 5.16 -4.37 -0.19
C GLU A 22 6.13 -3.64 0.74
N VAL A 23 7.18 -3.07 0.19
CA VAL A 23 8.16 -2.30 0.97
C VAL A 23 7.49 -1.08 1.59
N ASP A 24 6.68 -0.38 0.82
CA ASP A 24 5.97 0.80 1.29
C ASP A 24 4.97 0.44 2.40
N GLN A 25 4.25 -0.67 2.22
CA GLN A 25 3.31 -1.18 3.22
C GLN A 25 4.02 -1.47 4.55
N GLU A 26 5.16 -2.14 4.50
CA GLU A 26 5.94 -2.43 5.71
C GLU A 26 6.36 -1.16 6.43
N GLY A 27 6.75 -0.13 5.67
CA GLY A 27 7.10 1.18 6.23
C GLY A 27 5.95 1.82 6.98
N TYR A 28 4.74 1.75 6.44
CA TYR A 28 3.56 2.29 7.12
C TYR A 28 3.17 1.49 8.35
N ILE A 29 3.31 0.16 8.30
CA ILE A 29 3.05 -0.69 9.47
C ILE A 29 3.99 -0.33 10.61
N GLU A 30 5.28 -0.17 10.32
CA GLU A 30 6.27 0.24 11.32
C GLU A 30 6.00 1.63 11.87
N ALA A 31 5.65 2.57 10.98
CA ALA A 31 5.32 3.93 11.39
C ALA A 31 4.09 3.94 12.32
N ALA A 32 3.08 3.12 12.03
CA ALA A 32 1.90 3.02 12.88
C ALA A 32 2.25 2.45 14.27
N LYS A 33 3.15 1.47 14.32
CA LYS A 33 3.61 0.91 15.61
C LYS A 33 4.34 1.95 16.44
N GLU A 34 5.21 2.74 15.82
CA GLU A 34 5.92 3.82 16.52
C GLU A 34 4.94 4.88 17.03
N ALA A 35 3.96 5.24 16.21
CA ALA A 35 2.96 6.22 16.60
C ALA A 35 2.15 5.74 17.80
N ARG A 36 1.82 4.44 17.88
CA ARG A 36 1.14 3.86 19.04
C ARG A 36 2.00 3.96 20.30
N GLY A 37 3.28 3.68 20.16
CA GLY A 37 4.22 3.78 21.28
C GLY A 37 4.34 5.21 21.80
N ASN A 38 4.12 6.20 20.95
CA ASN A 38 4.17 7.62 21.31
C ASN A 38 2.79 8.21 21.61
N ASN A 39 1.75 7.39 21.70
CA ASN A 39 0.38 7.82 21.93
C ASN A 39 -0.13 8.86 20.94
N SER A 40 0.32 8.77 19.68
CA SER A 40 -0.08 9.70 18.65
C SER A 40 -1.23 9.10 17.82
N ARG A 41 -2.45 9.27 18.29
CA ARG A 41 -3.64 8.69 17.66
C ARG A 41 -3.86 9.14 16.22
N GLU A 42 -3.61 10.41 15.94
CA GLU A 42 -3.76 10.94 14.59
C GLU A 42 -2.80 10.27 13.62
N ASP A 43 -1.56 10.08 14.06
CA ASP A 43 -0.53 9.44 13.23
C ASP A 43 -0.85 7.96 13.03
N VAL A 44 -1.33 7.27 14.06
CA VAL A 44 -1.76 5.87 13.93
C VAL A 44 -2.84 5.75 12.86
N ALA A 45 -3.86 6.61 12.91
CA ALA A 45 -4.95 6.59 11.95
C ALA A 45 -4.44 6.86 10.53
N THR A 46 -3.58 7.87 10.38
CA THR A 46 -3.02 8.25 9.08
C THR A 46 -2.20 7.12 8.45
N PHE A 47 -1.29 6.52 9.22
CA PHE A 47 -0.43 5.45 8.71
C PHE A 47 -1.21 4.16 8.46
N THR A 48 -2.17 3.85 9.30
CA THR A 48 -3.03 2.67 9.12
C THR A 48 -3.85 2.81 7.84
N GLU A 49 -4.46 3.96 7.61
CA GLU A 49 -5.23 4.22 6.40
C GLU A 49 -4.37 4.13 5.14
N ALA A 50 -3.16 4.70 5.17
CA ALA A 50 -2.24 4.61 4.06
C ALA A 50 -1.87 3.16 3.75
N GLY A 51 -1.60 2.36 4.79
CA GLY A 51 -1.30 0.94 4.65
C GLY A 51 -2.47 0.16 4.06
N GLU A 52 -3.69 0.48 4.47
CA GLU A 52 -4.89 -0.17 3.94
C GLU A 52 -5.11 0.13 2.45
N ARG A 53 -4.83 1.36 2.03
CA ARG A 53 -4.92 1.75 0.62
C ARG A 53 -3.92 0.95 -0.23
N ILE A 54 -2.73 0.76 0.28
CA ILE A 54 -1.70 -0.02 -0.40
C ILE A 54 -2.14 -1.48 -0.49
N THR A 55 -2.66 -2.04 0.60
CA THR A 55 -3.16 -3.41 0.62
C THR A 55 -4.27 -3.61 -0.40
N ALA A 56 -5.21 -2.68 -0.49
CA ALA A 56 -6.30 -2.74 -1.46
C ALA A 56 -5.78 -2.71 -2.90
N LEU A 57 -4.78 -1.87 -3.18
CA LEU A 57 -4.18 -1.80 -4.51
C LEU A 57 -3.45 -3.10 -4.86
N MET A 58 -2.68 -3.65 -3.92
CA MET A 58 -1.99 -4.93 -4.12
C MET A 58 -2.98 -6.05 -4.40
N ALA A 59 -4.13 -6.04 -3.73
CA ALA A 59 -5.18 -7.04 -3.97
C ALA A 59 -5.72 -7.00 -5.40
N LYS A 60 -5.67 -5.85 -6.04
CA LYS A 60 -6.06 -5.70 -7.45
C LYS A 60 -4.96 -6.18 -8.40
N LEU A 61 -3.70 -6.04 -8.00
CA LEU A 61 -2.56 -6.35 -8.86
C LEU A 61 -2.16 -7.83 -8.84
N ARG A 62 -2.21 -8.46 -7.67
CA ARG A 62 -1.76 -9.85 -7.51
C ARG A 62 -2.43 -10.86 -8.44
N PRO A 63 -3.76 -10.82 -8.64
CA PRO A 63 -4.40 -11.76 -9.55
C PRO A 63 -3.95 -11.64 -11.00
N LEU A 64 -3.36 -10.51 -11.37
CA LEU A 64 -2.93 -10.26 -12.74
C LEU A 64 -1.63 -10.98 -13.11
N VAL A 65 -0.88 -11.45 -12.12
CA VAL A 65 0.40 -12.13 -12.32
C VAL A 65 0.42 -13.57 -11.77
N GLU A 66 -0.71 -14.05 -11.33
CA GLU A 66 -0.85 -15.45 -10.87
C GLU A 66 -1.07 -16.41 -12.02
#